data_a914005e9e86881e53a440961b582be1
#
_entry.id   a914005e9e86881e53a440961b582be1
#
_cell.length_a   1.000
_cell.length_b   1.000
_cell.length_c   1.000
_cell.angle_alpha   90.00
_cell.angle_beta   90.00
_cell.angle_gamma   90.00
#
_symmetry.space_group_name_H-M   'P 1'
#
loop_
_entity.id
_entity.type
_entity.pdbx_description
1 polymer ?
#
loop_
_entity_poly.entity_id
_entity_poly.type
_entity_poly.pdbx_seq_one_letter_code
_entity_poly.pdbx_strand_id
1 'polypeptide(L)'
;MPSGKKYPINALLAVGCVHQKLVNLGLRSDANIVVSSSSARDTHQIACLIGFGATAVYPSLAYQTILDLSDRNEIKGMAHENCARYRKGVNKGILKIISKMGISSISSYRGSQLFEIVGLGKDIVDLCFTNSISRIGGKNFSDLDAENKKLTEYAKSNLSDISVGGLLKYVHGGEYHTYNPEIVKKLQEAVSSGSSEIYNEYADLVDHRPPAMLRDILKITKSNKKIDLKKVESSDKILKRFDSAGMS
;
A
#
# COMPACT_ATOMS: atom_id res chain seq x y z
N MET A 1 -17.93 -1.87 -17.68
CA MET A 1 -18.48 -1.52 -16.34
C MET A 1 -19.14 -2.75 -15.76
N PRO A 2 -18.98 -3.08 -14.48
CA PRO A 2 -19.74 -4.17 -13.90
C PRO A 2 -21.22 -3.83 -14.01
N SER A 3 -22.01 -4.76 -14.55
CA SER A 3 -23.47 -4.64 -14.54
C SER A 3 -23.91 -4.56 -13.07
N GLY A 4 -24.90 -3.73 -12.72
CA GLY A 4 -25.29 -3.43 -11.34
C GLY A 4 -25.71 -4.60 -10.43
N LYS A 5 -25.48 -5.83 -10.87
CA LYS A 5 -25.76 -7.10 -10.15
C LYS A 5 -24.49 -7.89 -9.80
N LYS A 6 -23.28 -7.48 -10.23
CA LYS A 6 -22.04 -8.24 -9.97
C LYS A 6 -21.02 -7.32 -9.30
N TYR A 7 -20.40 -7.81 -8.24
CA TYR A 7 -19.28 -7.15 -7.59
C TYR A 7 -17.98 -7.47 -8.34
N PRO A 8 -17.07 -6.49 -8.53
CA PRO A 8 -15.79 -6.75 -9.18
C PRO A 8 -14.92 -7.60 -8.26
N ILE A 9 -14.19 -8.56 -8.82
CA ILE A 9 -13.14 -9.27 -8.09
C ILE A 9 -11.84 -8.47 -8.17
N ASN A 10 -11.01 -8.57 -7.12
CA ASN A 10 -9.65 -8.01 -7.16
C ASN A 10 -8.84 -8.69 -8.27
N ALA A 11 -8.28 -7.88 -9.19
CA ALA A 11 -7.59 -8.39 -10.37
C ALA A 11 -6.37 -9.25 -10.02
N LEU A 12 -5.64 -8.93 -8.94
CA LEU A 12 -4.45 -9.68 -8.54
C LEU A 12 -4.82 -11.07 -8.00
N LEU A 13 -5.90 -11.18 -7.20
CA LEU A 13 -6.42 -12.46 -6.73
C LEU A 13 -6.85 -13.34 -7.92
N ALA A 14 -7.59 -12.75 -8.87
CA ALA A 14 -8.04 -13.45 -10.07
C ALA A 14 -6.87 -13.97 -10.90
N VAL A 15 -5.86 -13.13 -11.15
CA VAL A 15 -4.67 -13.50 -11.92
C VAL A 15 -3.90 -14.62 -11.25
N GLY A 16 -3.62 -14.51 -9.95
CA GLY A 16 -2.89 -15.53 -9.21
C GLY A 16 -3.62 -16.87 -9.19
N CYS A 17 -4.92 -16.85 -8.91
CA CYS A 17 -5.76 -18.07 -8.93
C CYS A 17 -5.80 -18.73 -10.32
N VAL A 18 -6.03 -17.95 -11.39
CA VAL A 18 -6.07 -18.48 -12.77
C VAL A 18 -4.70 -19.01 -13.19
N HIS A 19 -3.63 -18.26 -12.89
CA HIS A 19 -2.26 -18.69 -13.16
C HIS A 19 -1.96 -20.04 -12.49
N GLN A 20 -2.22 -20.16 -11.19
CA GLN A 20 -1.98 -21.40 -10.46
C GLN A 20 -2.85 -22.58 -10.96
N LYS A 21 -4.10 -22.29 -11.31
CA LYS A 21 -4.98 -23.30 -11.88
C LYS A 21 -4.46 -23.82 -13.22
N LEU A 22 -3.99 -22.94 -14.09
CA LEU A 22 -3.37 -23.32 -15.37
C LEU A 22 -2.08 -24.12 -15.19
N VAL A 23 -1.26 -23.77 -14.19
CA VAL A 23 -0.06 -24.55 -13.83
C VAL A 23 -0.43 -25.95 -13.41
N ASN A 24 -1.39 -26.08 -12.48
CA ASN A 24 -1.84 -27.39 -11.97
C ASN A 24 -2.46 -28.30 -13.03
N LEU A 25 -3.01 -27.71 -14.09
CA LEU A 25 -3.57 -28.45 -15.24
C LEU A 25 -2.55 -28.71 -16.36
N GLY A 26 -1.31 -28.22 -16.24
CA GLY A 26 -0.30 -28.31 -17.30
C GLY A 26 -0.56 -27.42 -18.52
N LEU A 27 -1.51 -26.49 -18.42
CA LEU A 27 -1.96 -25.62 -19.53
C LEU A 27 -1.33 -24.24 -19.55
N ARG A 28 -0.46 -23.93 -18.55
CA ARG A 28 0.06 -22.57 -18.42
C ARG A 28 0.94 -22.11 -19.61
N SER A 29 1.66 -23.01 -20.22
CA SER A 29 2.48 -22.75 -21.42
C SER A 29 1.65 -22.45 -22.66
N ASP A 30 0.45 -22.98 -22.74
CA ASP A 30 -0.42 -22.91 -23.91
C ASP A 30 -1.39 -21.72 -23.87
N ALA A 31 -1.42 -21.00 -22.74
CA ALA A 31 -2.37 -19.91 -22.51
C ALA A 31 -1.67 -18.61 -22.08
N ASN A 32 -2.15 -17.50 -22.63
CA ASN A 32 -1.80 -16.16 -22.17
C ASN A 32 -2.88 -15.60 -21.23
N ILE A 33 -2.45 -14.87 -20.20
CA ILE A 33 -3.34 -14.17 -19.28
C ILE A 33 -3.28 -12.68 -19.59
N VAL A 34 -4.36 -12.15 -20.17
CA VAL A 34 -4.54 -10.72 -20.44
C VAL A 34 -5.47 -10.14 -19.39
N VAL A 35 -5.02 -9.10 -18.69
CA VAL A 35 -5.76 -8.47 -17.60
C VAL A 35 -6.26 -7.11 -18.02
N SER A 36 -7.58 -6.92 -18.04
CA SER A 36 -8.19 -5.60 -18.12
C SER A 36 -8.69 -5.21 -16.74
N SER A 37 -8.17 -4.12 -16.18
CA SER A 37 -8.51 -3.72 -14.81
C SER A 37 -8.60 -2.21 -14.68
N SER A 38 -9.62 -1.76 -13.93
CA SER A 38 -9.76 -0.37 -13.51
C SER A 38 -8.91 -0.03 -12.28
N SER A 39 -8.48 -1.02 -11.50
CA SER A 39 -7.71 -0.81 -10.28
C SER A 39 -6.19 -0.71 -10.52
N ALA A 40 -5.69 -1.24 -11.64
CA ALA A 40 -4.27 -1.12 -12.00
C ALA A 40 -3.99 0.25 -12.62
N ARG A 41 -3.24 1.10 -11.91
CA ARG A 41 -2.98 2.50 -12.31
C ARG A 41 -1.50 2.87 -12.30
N ASP A 42 -0.74 2.31 -11.40
CA ASP A 42 0.67 2.61 -11.21
C ASP A 42 1.59 1.43 -11.57
N THR A 43 2.88 1.72 -11.61
CA THR A 43 3.91 0.75 -11.95
C THR A 43 3.94 -0.45 -11.00
N HIS A 44 3.74 -0.23 -9.70
CA HIS A 44 3.80 -1.30 -8.70
C HIS A 44 2.65 -2.29 -8.90
N GLN A 45 1.43 -1.80 -9.09
CA GLN A 45 0.25 -2.63 -9.31
C GLN A 45 0.40 -3.48 -10.57
N ILE A 46 0.93 -2.89 -11.65
CA ILE A 46 1.18 -3.61 -12.91
C ILE A 46 2.32 -4.63 -12.74
N ALA A 47 3.39 -4.25 -12.02
CA ALA A 47 4.48 -5.18 -11.71
C ALA A 47 4.01 -6.40 -10.91
N CYS A 48 3.12 -6.21 -9.92
CA CYS A 48 2.51 -7.31 -9.18
C CYS A 48 1.71 -8.24 -10.11
N LEU A 49 0.86 -7.67 -10.98
CA LEU A 49 0.07 -8.48 -11.91
C LEU A 49 0.95 -9.34 -12.82
N ILE A 50 2.03 -8.78 -13.38
CA ILE A 50 2.99 -9.50 -14.20
C ILE A 50 3.74 -10.54 -13.36
N GLY A 51 4.20 -10.16 -12.17
CA GLY A 51 4.91 -11.04 -11.25
C GLY A 51 4.09 -12.26 -10.81
N PHE A 52 2.77 -12.14 -10.77
CA PHE A 52 1.85 -13.24 -10.49
C PHE A 52 1.24 -13.89 -11.74
N GLY A 53 1.76 -13.60 -12.93
CA GLY A 53 1.50 -14.40 -14.11
C GLY A 53 0.79 -13.71 -15.27
N ALA A 54 0.41 -12.43 -15.16
CA ALA A 54 -0.16 -11.71 -16.30
C ALA A 54 0.83 -11.60 -17.46
N THR A 55 0.39 -11.90 -18.68
CA THR A 55 1.17 -11.71 -19.91
C THR A 55 1.08 -10.28 -20.41
N ALA A 56 -0.11 -9.69 -20.28
CA ALA A 56 -0.37 -8.31 -20.65
C ALA A 56 -1.37 -7.68 -19.68
N VAL A 57 -1.23 -6.37 -19.43
CA VAL A 57 -2.12 -5.60 -18.57
C VAL A 57 -2.66 -4.41 -19.34
N TYR A 58 -3.98 -4.25 -19.33
CA TYR A 58 -4.69 -3.09 -19.87
C TYR A 58 -5.32 -2.29 -18.72
N PRO A 59 -4.69 -1.19 -18.29
CA PRO A 59 -5.20 -0.33 -17.21
C PRO A 59 -6.33 0.57 -17.74
N SER A 60 -7.53 0.01 -17.85
CA SER A 60 -8.65 0.64 -18.57
C SER A 60 -9.03 2.01 -18.00
N LEU A 61 -9.17 2.13 -16.68
CA LEU A 61 -9.56 3.40 -16.06
C LEU A 61 -8.46 4.47 -16.18
N ALA A 62 -7.18 4.09 -16.10
CA ALA A 62 -6.08 5.03 -16.28
C ALA A 62 -6.10 5.65 -17.68
N TYR A 63 -6.32 4.84 -18.72
CA TYR A 63 -6.47 5.36 -20.07
C TYR A 63 -7.73 6.22 -20.24
N GLN A 64 -8.87 5.80 -19.70
CA GLN A 64 -10.10 6.60 -19.72
C GLN A 64 -9.91 7.96 -19.05
N THR A 65 -9.25 7.99 -17.89
CA THR A 65 -8.93 9.23 -17.19
C THR A 65 -8.02 10.15 -18.01
N ILE A 66 -7.00 9.61 -18.68
CA ILE A 66 -6.12 10.39 -19.55
C ILE A 66 -6.90 10.98 -20.73
N LEU A 67 -7.79 10.21 -21.35
CA LEU A 67 -8.64 10.69 -22.44
C LEU A 67 -9.53 11.84 -21.95
N ASP A 68 -10.25 11.65 -20.84
CA ASP A 68 -11.14 12.64 -20.25
C ASP A 68 -10.39 13.95 -19.88
N LEU A 69 -9.23 13.85 -19.23
CA LEU A 69 -8.41 15.02 -18.90
C LEU A 69 -7.87 15.74 -20.15
N SER A 70 -7.58 14.99 -21.21
CA SER A 70 -7.14 15.59 -22.49
C SER A 70 -8.30 16.30 -23.18
N ASP A 71 -9.49 15.71 -23.17
CA ASP A 71 -10.70 16.30 -23.78
C ASP A 71 -11.13 17.58 -23.04
N ARG A 72 -10.94 17.62 -21.72
CA ARG A 72 -11.19 18.82 -20.90
C ARG A 72 -10.08 19.87 -20.98
N ASN A 73 -8.99 19.61 -21.70
CA ASN A 73 -7.79 20.45 -21.75
C ASN A 73 -7.12 20.68 -20.39
N GLU A 74 -7.30 19.76 -19.43
CA GLU A 74 -6.63 19.82 -18.12
C GLU A 74 -5.18 19.35 -18.21
N ILE A 75 -4.83 18.56 -19.21
CA ILE A 75 -3.45 18.16 -19.54
C ILE A 75 -3.09 18.57 -20.96
N LYS A 76 -1.84 19.04 -21.16
CA LYS A 76 -1.35 19.47 -22.46
C LYS A 76 -1.03 18.30 -23.38
N GLY A 77 -1.29 18.47 -24.69
CA GLY A 77 -0.97 17.49 -25.73
C GLY A 77 -2.17 16.66 -26.16
N MET A 78 -2.00 15.91 -27.23
CA MET A 78 -3.08 15.06 -27.75
C MET A 78 -3.30 13.82 -26.87
N ALA A 79 -4.52 13.37 -26.80
CA ALA A 79 -4.92 12.23 -25.95
C ALA A 79 -4.08 10.97 -26.21
N HIS A 80 -3.83 10.63 -27.48
CA HIS A 80 -3.02 9.46 -27.84
C HIS A 80 -1.53 9.60 -27.42
N GLU A 81 -0.97 10.82 -27.49
CA GLU A 81 0.39 11.10 -27.00
C GLU A 81 0.48 10.96 -25.49
N ASN A 82 -0.52 11.48 -24.76
CA ASN A 82 -0.58 11.36 -23.31
C ASN A 82 -0.71 9.89 -22.87
N CYS A 83 -1.50 9.09 -23.56
CA CYS A 83 -1.55 7.64 -23.35
C CYS A 83 -0.21 6.96 -23.63
N ALA A 84 0.49 7.36 -24.68
CA ALA A 84 1.82 6.84 -25.01
C ALA A 84 2.87 7.24 -23.94
N ARG A 85 2.81 8.48 -23.42
CA ARG A 85 3.67 8.96 -22.33
C ARG A 85 3.43 8.17 -21.04
N TYR A 86 2.18 7.93 -20.67
CA TYR A 86 1.81 7.09 -19.54
C TYR A 86 2.39 5.68 -19.68
N ARG A 87 2.15 5.01 -20.81
CA ARG A 87 2.70 3.68 -21.10
C ARG A 87 4.24 3.66 -21.02
N LYS A 88 4.91 4.67 -21.59
CA LYS A 88 6.37 4.80 -21.52
C LYS A 88 6.85 4.96 -20.07
N GLY A 89 6.14 5.73 -19.24
CA GLY A 89 6.43 5.91 -17.82
C GLY A 89 6.32 4.59 -17.05
N VAL A 90 5.21 3.87 -17.22
CA VAL A 90 5.00 2.55 -16.59
C VAL A 90 6.08 1.56 -17.02
N ASN A 91 6.39 1.48 -18.31
CA ASN A 91 7.43 0.57 -18.82
C ASN A 91 8.80 0.88 -18.21
N LYS A 92 9.19 2.16 -18.12
CA LYS A 92 10.44 2.56 -17.45
C LYS A 92 10.46 2.15 -15.98
N GLY A 93 9.32 2.30 -15.28
CA GLY A 93 9.19 1.89 -13.89
C GLY A 93 9.32 0.38 -13.72
N ILE A 94 8.69 -0.43 -14.58
CA ILE A 94 8.83 -1.89 -14.57
C ILE A 94 10.28 -2.29 -14.80
N LEU A 95 10.94 -1.72 -15.80
CA LEU A 95 12.36 -1.99 -16.08
C LEU A 95 13.25 -1.64 -14.87
N LYS A 96 12.95 -0.57 -14.15
CA LYS A 96 13.66 -0.20 -12.92
C LYS A 96 13.44 -1.23 -11.80
N ILE A 97 12.22 -1.76 -11.66
CA ILE A 97 11.89 -2.79 -10.66
C ILE A 97 12.67 -4.07 -10.96
N ILE A 98 12.55 -4.61 -12.18
CA ILE A 98 13.23 -5.85 -12.54
C ILE A 98 14.75 -5.73 -12.49
N SER A 99 15.31 -4.58 -12.89
CA SER A 99 16.74 -4.29 -12.78
C SER A 99 17.24 -4.35 -11.33
N LYS A 100 16.48 -3.78 -10.38
CA LYS A 100 16.81 -3.88 -8.95
C LYS A 100 16.72 -5.30 -8.38
N MET A 101 15.90 -6.15 -8.98
CA MET A 101 15.79 -7.57 -8.66
C MET A 101 16.85 -8.44 -9.35
N GLY A 102 17.71 -7.85 -10.19
CA GLY A 102 18.72 -8.58 -10.95
C GLY A 102 18.15 -9.38 -12.11
N ILE A 103 16.94 -9.06 -12.58
CA ILE A 103 16.26 -9.75 -13.69
C ILE A 103 16.42 -8.95 -14.98
N SER A 104 16.94 -9.57 -16.03
CA SER A 104 17.24 -8.91 -17.30
C SER A 104 16.10 -8.96 -18.32
N SER A 105 15.14 -9.88 -18.20
CA SER A 105 14.05 -10.03 -19.16
C SER A 105 12.68 -10.07 -18.48
N ILE A 106 11.67 -9.52 -19.14
CA ILE A 106 10.29 -9.53 -18.64
C ILE A 106 9.71 -10.96 -18.59
N SER A 107 10.15 -11.83 -19.47
CA SER A 107 9.73 -13.24 -19.50
C SER A 107 10.21 -13.99 -18.26
N SER A 108 11.38 -13.68 -17.74
CA SER A 108 11.91 -14.25 -16.50
C SER A 108 11.24 -13.66 -15.25
N TYR A 109 10.74 -12.43 -15.34
CA TYR A 109 10.00 -11.78 -14.26
C TYR A 109 8.54 -12.27 -14.18
N ARG A 110 7.93 -12.60 -15.30
CA ARG A 110 6.54 -13.04 -15.36
C ARG A 110 6.34 -14.34 -14.58
N GLY A 111 5.44 -14.32 -13.59
CA GLY A 111 5.17 -15.46 -12.73
C GLY A 111 6.28 -15.76 -11.71
N SER A 112 7.23 -14.85 -11.52
CA SER A 112 8.34 -15.02 -10.58
C SER A 112 7.92 -15.01 -9.13
N GLN A 113 6.76 -14.40 -8.81
CA GLN A 113 6.18 -14.33 -7.45
C GLN A 113 7.13 -13.72 -6.39
N LEU A 114 8.03 -12.82 -6.80
CA LEU A 114 9.06 -12.22 -5.94
C LEU A 114 8.49 -11.09 -5.07
N PHE A 115 7.40 -11.36 -4.38
CA PHE A 115 6.73 -10.44 -3.46
C PHE A 115 6.48 -11.14 -2.13
N GLU A 116 6.61 -10.39 -1.04
CA GLU A 116 6.16 -10.84 0.27
C GLU A 116 4.71 -10.37 0.49
N ILE A 117 3.89 -11.28 1.00
CA ILE A 117 2.48 -11.02 1.27
C ILE A 117 2.31 -10.69 2.75
N VAL A 118 1.64 -9.59 3.03
CA VAL A 118 1.36 -9.12 4.38
C VAL A 118 -0.14 -8.91 4.55
N GLY A 119 -0.71 -9.48 5.61
CA GLY A 119 -2.08 -9.23 6.02
C GLY A 119 -3.15 -10.03 5.26
N LEU A 120 -2.77 -11.11 4.56
CA LEU A 120 -3.72 -12.07 3.98
C LEU A 120 -3.69 -13.41 4.71
N GLY A 121 -4.86 -14.02 4.86
CA GLY A 121 -5.01 -15.34 5.44
C GLY A 121 -4.38 -16.44 4.57
N LYS A 122 -4.04 -17.54 5.21
CA LYS A 122 -3.38 -18.67 4.55
C LYS A 122 -4.20 -19.26 3.43
N ASP A 123 -5.51 -19.30 3.56
CA ASP A 123 -6.48 -19.75 2.56
C ASP A 123 -6.37 -18.99 1.23
N ILE A 124 -6.22 -17.65 1.32
CA ILE A 124 -6.02 -16.81 0.15
C ILE A 124 -4.64 -17.03 -0.46
N VAL A 125 -3.60 -17.08 0.38
CA VAL A 125 -2.22 -17.27 -0.07
C VAL A 125 -2.05 -18.61 -0.78
N ASP A 126 -2.58 -19.69 -0.21
CA ASP A 126 -2.46 -21.02 -0.78
C ASP A 126 -3.20 -21.15 -2.12
N LEU A 127 -4.34 -20.48 -2.29
CA LEU A 127 -5.15 -20.55 -3.51
C LEU A 127 -4.65 -19.59 -4.61
N CYS A 128 -4.37 -18.34 -4.25
CA CYS A 128 -4.11 -17.28 -5.23
C CYS A 128 -2.62 -16.98 -5.41
N PHE A 129 -1.80 -17.27 -4.40
CA PHE A 129 -0.39 -16.87 -4.34
C PHE A 129 0.50 -18.02 -3.86
N THR A 130 0.22 -19.22 -4.33
CA THR A 130 0.91 -20.46 -3.95
C THR A 130 2.43 -20.28 -3.98
N ASN A 131 3.11 -20.76 -2.92
CA ASN A 131 4.55 -20.67 -2.72
C ASN A 131 5.11 -19.25 -2.47
N SER A 132 4.26 -18.22 -2.39
CA SER A 132 4.73 -16.88 -2.00
C SER A 132 4.96 -16.80 -0.49
N ILE A 133 5.94 -15.99 -0.09
CA ILE A 133 6.27 -15.81 1.33
C ILE A 133 5.19 -14.94 1.98
N SER A 134 4.58 -15.46 3.07
CA SER A 134 3.64 -14.71 3.91
C SER A 134 3.93 -15.02 5.37
N ARG A 135 4.49 -14.05 6.09
CA ARG A 135 4.85 -14.17 7.52
C ARG A 135 3.79 -13.61 8.44
N ILE A 136 2.98 -12.68 7.93
CA ILE A 136 1.93 -12.00 8.69
C ILE A 136 0.61 -12.31 8.02
N GLY A 137 -0.21 -13.13 8.69
CA GLY A 137 -1.56 -13.44 8.28
C GLY A 137 -2.51 -12.26 8.48
N GLY A 138 -3.78 -12.45 8.15
CA GLY A 138 -4.80 -11.41 8.31
C GLY A 138 -6.11 -11.80 7.68
N LYS A 139 -6.61 -10.97 6.76
CA LYS A 139 -7.93 -11.07 6.14
C LYS A 139 -8.14 -12.37 5.38
N ASN A 140 -9.29 -12.96 5.57
CA ASN A 140 -9.79 -14.09 4.81
C ASN A 140 -10.69 -13.66 3.63
N PHE A 141 -11.23 -14.61 2.86
CA PHE A 141 -12.10 -14.30 1.73
C PHE A 141 -13.38 -13.56 2.14
N SER A 142 -13.94 -13.86 3.31
CA SER A 142 -15.15 -13.18 3.81
C SER A 142 -14.89 -11.72 4.12
N ASP A 143 -13.71 -11.40 4.67
CA ASP A 143 -13.31 -10.03 4.96
C ASP A 143 -13.14 -9.23 3.67
N LEU A 144 -12.48 -9.82 2.66
CA LEU A 144 -12.29 -9.18 1.35
C LEU A 144 -13.63 -8.98 0.61
N ASP A 145 -14.56 -9.92 0.71
CA ASP A 145 -15.91 -9.81 0.14
C ASP A 145 -16.69 -8.67 0.81
N ALA A 146 -16.66 -8.61 2.15
CA ALA A 146 -17.31 -7.56 2.91
C ALA A 146 -16.77 -6.16 2.56
N GLU A 147 -15.46 -6.01 2.44
CA GLU A 147 -14.83 -4.75 2.01
C GLU A 147 -15.22 -4.37 0.59
N ASN A 148 -15.21 -5.33 -0.33
CA ASN A 148 -15.58 -5.08 -1.72
C ASN A 148 -17.05 -4.67 -1.86
N LYS A 149 -17.95 -5.28 -1.09
CA LYS A 149 -19.35 -4.89 -1.01
C LYS A 149 -19.49 -3.46 -0.50
N LYS A 150 -18.84 -3.15 0.64
CA LYS A 150 -18.86 -1.81 1.22
C LYS A 150 -18.36 -0.74 0.25
N LEU A 151 -17.24 -0.99 -0.44
CA LEU A 151 -16.71 -0.06 -1.45
C LEU A 151 -17.69 0.13 -2.63
N THR A 152 -18.33 -0.95 -3.07
CA THR A 152 -19.27 -0.89 -4.17
C THR A 152 -20.55 -0.14 -3.78
N GLU A 153 -21.05 -0.33 -2.57
CA GLU A 153 -22.19 0.39 -2.02
C GLU A 153 -21.88 1.89 -1.87
N TYR A 154 -20.69 2.21 -1.34
CA TYR A 154 -20.22 3.59 -1.26
C TYR A 154 -20.13 4.24 -2.64
N ALA A 155 -19.57 3.56 -3.64
CA ALA A 155 -19.50 4.07 -5.01
C ALA A 155 -20.86 4.28 -5.67
N LYS A 156 -21.89 3.53 -5.25
CA LYS A 156 -23.26 3.70 -5.75
C LYS A 156 -24.02 4.83 -5.02
N SER A 157 -23.70 5.09 -3.77
CA SER A 157 -24.43 6.07 -2.95
C SER A 157 -23.92 7.51 -3.13
N ASN A 158 -22.63 7.71 -3.43
CA ASN A 158 -21.99 9.01 -3.57
C ASN A 158 -21.61 9.31 -5.01
N LEU A 159 -22.52 9.97 -5.74
CA LEU A 159 -22.30 10.32 -7.14
C LEU A 159 -21.56 11.66 -7.34
N SER A 160 -21.41 12.50 -6.31
CA SER A 160 -20.91 13.88 -6.49
C SER A 160 -19.56 14.18 -5.87
N ASP A 161 -19.19 13.60 -4.73
CA ASP A 161 -17.96 13.99 -4.03
C ASP A 161 -17.07 12.80 -3.69
N ILE A 162 -15.86 12.80 -4.25
CA ILE A 162 -14.82 11.84 -3.88
C ILE A 162 -14.09 12.40 -2.66
N SER A 163 -14.30 11.79 -1.50
CA SER A 163 -13.51 12.11 -0.32
C SER A 163 -12.05 11.72 -0.54
N VAL A 164 -11.15 12.66 -0.30
CA VAL A 164 -9.70 12.41 -0.34
C VAL A 164 -9.25 11.50 0.82
N GLY A 165 -10.06 11.39 1.88
CA GLY A 165 -9.81 10.53 3.04
C GLY A 165 -8.63 10.96 3.92
N GLY A 166 -7.79 11.87 3.47
CA GLY A 166 -6.65 12.39 4.23
C GLY A 166 -5.44 11.46 4.32
N LEU A 167 -5.31 10.46 3.44
CA LEU A 167 -4.22 9.49 3.50
C LEU A 167 -2.83 10.11 3.30
N LEU A 168 -2.67 11.00 2.33
CA LEU A 168 -1.38 11.63 2.00
C LEU A 168 -1.15 12.96 2.72
N LYS A 169 -2.22 13.72 2.92
CA LYS A 169 -2.18 15.01 3.63
C LYS A 169 -3.26 14.98 4.69
N TYR A 170 -2.97 15.58 5.84
CA TYR A 170 -3.96 15.72 6.90
C TYR A 170 -5.23 16.41 6.38
N VAL A 171 -6.36 15.79 6.67
CA VAL A 171 -7.71 16.35 6.46
C VAL A 171 -8.49 16.17 7.76
N HIS A 172 -9.14 17.24 8.23
CA HIS A 172 -9.93 17.16 9.44
C HIS A 172 -11.07 16.12 9.30
N GLY A 173 -11.17 15.20 10.25
CA GLY A 173 -12.12 14.07 10.17
C GLY A 173 -11.76 12.95 9.19
N GLY A 174 -10.58 13.02 8.56
CA GLY A 174 -10.03 11.97 7.70
C GLY A 174 -9.13 10.98 8.46
N GLU A 175 -8.18 10.38 7.72
CA GLU A 175 -7.21 9.43 8.27
C GLU A 175 -6.39 10.05 9.41
N TYR A 176 -6.17 9.27 10.47
CA TYR A 176 -5.38 9.73 11.61
C TYR A 176 -3.87 9.73 11.27
N HIS A 177 -3.23 10.87 11.48
CA HIS A 177 -1.78 11.02 11.31
C HIS A 177 -1.08 11.12 12.67
N THR A 178 0.03 10.40 12.82
CA THR A 178 0.86 10.44 14.03
C THR A 178 1.31 11.87 14.38
N TYR A 179 1.66 12.64 13.36
CA TYR A 179 2.02 14.05 13.48
C TYR A 179 0.88 14.92 12.92
N ASN A 180 -0.23 14.96 13.63
CA ASN A 180 -1.35 15.84 13.31
C ASN A 180 -1.13 17.25 13.86
N PRO A 181 -1.90 18.24 13.40
CA PRO A 181 -1.73 19.64 13.83
C PRO A 181 -1.84 19.87 15.33
N GLU A 182 -2.65 19.10 16.04
CA GLU A 182 -2.84 19.22 17.48
C GLU A 182 -1.57 18.84 18.25
N ILE A 183 -1.00 17.68 17.94
CA ILE A 183 0.25 17.18 18.54
C ILE A 183 1.41 18.14 18.25
N VAL A 184 1.54 18.61 17.00
CA VAL A 184 2.60 19.54 16.61
C VAL A 184 2.46 20.87 17.34
N LYS A 185 1.23 21.43 17.42
CA LYS A 185 0.96 22.68 18.14
C LYS A 185 1.29 22.58 19.62
N LYS A 186 0.89 21.48 20.28
CA LYS A 186 1.16 21.27 21.71
C LYS A 186 2.66 21.15 21.99
N LEU A 187 3.40 20.45 21.14
CA LEU A 187 4.85 20.37 21.27
C LEU A 187 5.51 21.73 21.12
N GLN A 188 5.12 22.52 20.12
CA GLN A 188 5.64 23.87 19.91
C GLN A 188 5.32 24.80 21.10
N GLU A 189 4.11 24.71 21.66
CA GLU A 189 3.69 25.46 22.82
C GLU A 189 4.51 25.07 24.05
N ALA A 190 4.72 23.79 24.30
CA ALA A 190 5.54 23.29 25.40
C ALA A 190 7.00 23.80 25.31
N VAL A 191 7.58 23.73 24.12
CA VAL A 191 8.97 24.20 23.89
C VAL A 191 9.10 25.71 24.05
N SER A 192 8.12 26.45 23.53
CA SER A 192 8.16 27.93 23.59
C SER A 192 7.93 28.48 25.00
N SER A 193 7.09 27.83 25.79
CA SER A 193 6.78 28.26 27.16
C SER A 193 7.73 27.68 28.22
N GLY A 194 8.41 26.58 27.91
CA GLY A 194 9.20 25.82 28.89
C GLY A 194 8.35 25.16 29.98
N SER A 195 7.02 25.06 29.78
CA SER A 195 6.09 24.52 30.76
C SER A 195 6.06 23.00 30.72
N SER A 196 6.36 22.38 31.88
CA SER A 196 6.21 20.92 32.07
C SER A 196 4.76 20.45 32.05
N GLU A 197 3.81 21.31 32.41
CA GLU A 197 2.38 20.99 32.36
C GLU A 197 1.94 20.81 30.91
N ILE A 198 2.28 21.76 30.03
CA ILE A 198 1.98 21.67 28.60
C ILE A 198 2.70 20.48 27.94
N TYR A 199 3.92 20.20 28.39
CA TYR A 199 4.63 19.00 27.91
C TYR A 199 3.93 17.71 28.32
N ASN A 200 3.37 17.63 29.52
CA ASN A 200 2.59 16.46 29.95
C ASN A 200 1.31 16.31 29.10
N GLU A 201 0.62 17.39 28.76
CA GLU A 201 -0.51 17.34 27.81
C GLU A 201 -0.08 16.81 26.44
N TYR A 202 1.07 17.24 25.94
CA TYR A 202 1.64 16.70 24.71
C TYR A 202 1.95 15.22 24.83
N ALA A 203 2.56 14.77 25.93
CA ALA A 203 2.88 13.38 26.20
C ALA A 203 1.62 12.51 26.23
N ASP A 204 0.56 12.98 26.90
CA ASP A 204 -0.72 12.30 26.95
C ASP A 204 -1.36 12.14 25.56
N LEU A 205 -1.30 13.19 24.73
CA LEU A 205 -1.78 13.11 23.33
C LEU A 205 -1.00 12.08 22.49
N VAL A 206 0.28 11.90 22.78
CA VAL A 206 1.13 10.92 22.05
C VAL A 206 0.91 9.51 22.59
N ASP A 207 0.80 9.34 23.92
CA ASP A 207 0.72 8.03 24.55
C ASP A 207 -0.67 7.38 24.42
N HIS A 208 -1.73 8.18 24.39
CA HIS A 208 -3.11 7.70 24.31
C HIS A 208 -3.76 7.83 22.92
N ARG A 209 -2.97 8.13 21.89
CA ARG A 209 -3.45 8.21 20.51
C ARG A 209 -3.91 6.84 19.98
N PRO A 210 -4.77 6.82 18.95
CA PRO A 210 -5.07 5.60 18.21
C PRO A 210 -3.81 4.97 17.61
N PRO A 211 -3.73 3.63 17.49
CA PRO A 211 -2.60 2.98 16.82
C PRO A 211 -2.44 3.49 15.38
N ALA A 212 -1.28 4.04 15.07
CA ALA A 212 -0.96 4.59 13.76
C ALA A 212 0.28 3.94 13.11
N MET A 213 1.07 3.22 13.90
CA MET A 213 2.25 2.50 13.46
C MET A 213 2.22 1.06 13.96
N LEU A 214 2.91 0.15 13.27
CA LEU A 214 3.01 -1.26 13.70
C LEU A 214 3.51 -1.41 15.14
N ARG A 215 4.45 -0.59 15.57
CA ARG A 215 4.97 -0.62 16.95
C ARG A 215 3.91 -0.30 18.00
N ASP A 216 2.87 0.45 17.66
CA ASP A 216 1.81 0.85 18.61
C ASP A 216 0.94 -0.35 19.03
N ILE A 217 0.91 -1.40 18.23
CA ILE A 217 0.22 -2.66 18.54
C ILE A 217 1.15 -3.72 19.16
N LEU A 218 2.45 -3.45 19.28
CA LEU A 218 3.41 -4.36 19.89
C LEU A 218 3.50 -4.11 21.39
N LYS A 219 3.71 -5.18 22.15
CA LYS A 219 3.96 -5.13 23.60
C LYS A 219 5.41 -5.49 23.88
N ILE A 220 6.03 -4.72 24.78
CA ILE A 220 7.37 -5.05 25.28
C ILE A 220 7.25 -6.29 26.16
N THR A 221 7.97 -7.35 25.80
CA THR A 221 8.09 -8.54 26.62
C THR A 221 9.18 -8.35 27.67
N LYS A 222 8.87 -8.67 28.92
CA LYS A 222 9.87 -8.60 29.99
C LYS A 222 10.96 -9.64 29.74
N SER A 223 12.21 -9.20 29.75
CA SER A 223 13.36 -10.11 29.69
C SER A 223 13.50 -10.88 31.00
N ASN A 224 13.83 -12.15 30.91
CA ASN A 224 14.19 -12.95 32.07
C ASN A 224 15.61 -12.60 32.63
N LYS A 225 16.39 -11.83 31.86
CA LYS A 225 17.69 -11.32 32.29
C LYS A 225 17.52 -9.99 33.03
N LYS A 226 17.63 -10.02 34.34
CA LYS A 226 17.65 -8.81 35.15
C LYS A 226 19.01 -8.12 35.03
N ILE A 227 19.03 -6.82 34.88
CA ILE A 227 20.21 -5.97 34.86
C ILE A 227 20.29 -5.31 36.24
N ASP A 228 21.49 -5.31 36.84
CA ASP A 228 21.74 -4.55 38.06
C ASP A 228 21.51 -3.07 37.84
N LEU A 229 20.81 -2.40 38.74
CA LEU A 229 20.53 -0.96 38.68
C LEU A 229 21.80 -0.12 38.47
N LYS A 230 22.94 -0.53 39.03
CA LYS A 230 24.24 0.14 38.84
C LYS A 230 24.78 0.06 37.41
N LYS A 231 24.27 -0.86 36.60
CA LYS A 231 24.62 -1.01 35.17
C LYS A 231 23.64 -0.29 34.23
N VAL A 232 22.56 0.30 34.77
CA VAL A 232 21.65 1.11 33.98
C VAL A 232 22.35 2.41 33.60
N GLU A 233 22.31 2.76 32.34
CA GLU A 233 22.93 3.99 31.86
C GLU A 233 22.25 5.23 32.44
N SER A 234 23.02 6.27 32.70
CA SER A 234 22.49 7.55 33.15
C SER A 234 21.68 8.23 32.03
N SER A 235 20.72 9.08 32.41
CA SER A 235 19.92 9.88 31.47
C SER A 235 20.80 10.68 30.49
N ASP A 236 21.92 11.25 30.96
CA ASP A 236 22.83 12.00 30.14
C ASP A 236 23.49 11.16 29.03
N LYS A 237 23.81 9.91 29.33
CA LYS A 237 24.32 8.99 28.28
C LYS A 237 23.24 8.61 27.28
N ILE A 238 22.01 8.46 27.72
CA ILE A 238 20.86 8.15 26.86
C ILE A 238 20.59 9.35 25.96
N LEU A 239 20.50 10.56 26.53
CA LEU A 239 20.24 11.80 25.78
C LEU A 239 21.28 12.05 24.69
N LYS A 240 22.57 11.81 24.97
CA LYS A 240 23.62 11.92 23.95
C LYS A 240 23.47 11.02 22.74
N ARG A 241 22.71 9.93 22.84
CA ARG A 241 22.40 9.05 21.68
C ARG A 241 21.33 9.64 20.79
N PHE A 242 20.51 10.55 21.29
CA PHE A 242 19.51 11.28 20.50
C PHE A 242 20.04 12.58 19.95
N ASP A 243 21.25 12.97 20.36
CA ASP A 243 21.96 14.09 19.76
C ASP A 243 22.48 13.66 18.38
N SER A 244 21.57 13.70 17.41
CA SER A 244 21.94 13.46 16.02
C SER A 244 22.68 14.67 15.50
N ALA A 245 23.89 14.49 15.05
CA ALA A 245 24.52 15.48 14.17
C ALA A 245 23.51 15.80 13.07
N GLY A 246 23.03 17.03 13.02
CA GLY A 246 22.08 17.46 12.02
C GLY A 246 22.58 17.01 10.67
N MET A 247 21.75 16.30 9.93
CA MET A 247 22.09 16.01 8.56
C MET A 247 22.10 17.31 7.80
N SER A 248 23.31 17.81 7.58
CA SER A 248 23.58 18.90 6.66
C SER A 248 23.37 18.47 5.22
#